data_aacd1f31e9ecb8de2dc9ab5b46713160
#
_entry.id   aacd1f31e9ecb8de2dc9ab5b46713160
#
_cell.length_a   1.000
_cell.length_b   1.000
_cell.length_c   1.000
_cell.angle_alpha   90.00
_cell.angle_beta   90.00
_cell.angle_gamma   90.00
#
_symmetry.space_group_name_H-M   'P 1'
#
loop_
_entity.id
_entity.type
_entity.pdbx_description
1 polymer ?
#
loop_
_entity_poly.entity_id
_entity_poly.type
_entity_poly.pdbx_seq_one_letter_code
_entity_poly.pdbx_strand_id
1 'polypeptide(L)'
;MKRILLIPTVMAVLFILSCNRNDDPPGNVPKANFSISGYDAAAPCTVTFINVSENATSYQWSFGDGGTSVQSNPTHVYASNGSYLLKLKVTGPGGSDSVCKLVAIEAPPPTNKSAFSYFAEKCIGAPVGISFKTVNPLSTNTVWDFGNGILNVNRDPIIQFLLPGDYTIKYSSQINGVRDTVTRIIQIL
;
A
#
# COMPACT_ATOMS: atom_id res chain seq x y z
N MET A 1 47.32 36.00 66.13
CA MET A 1 46.28 34.97 66.08
C MET A 1 45.35 35.26 64.93
N LYS A 2 45.53 34.55 63.76
CA LYS A 2 44.67 34.69 62.57
C LYS A 2 43.58 33.62 62.67
N ARG A 3 42.35 34.04 62.77
CA ARG A 3 41.19 33.13 62.65
C ARG A 3 40.90 32.86 61.20
N ILE A 4 40.98 31.58 60.77
CA ILE A 4 40.58 31.09 59.45
C ILE A 4 39.10 30.77 59.56
N LEU A 5 38.33 31.48 58.75
CA LEU A 5 36.88 31.24 58.58
C LEU A 5 36.68 30.15 57.50
N LEU A 6 36.22 28.95 57.92
CA LEU A 6 35.81 27.90 56.99
C LEU A 6 34.42 28.22 56.50
N ILE A 7 34.33 28.38 55.17
CA ILE A 7 33.07 28.45 54.45
C ILE A 7 32.70 27.02 54.03
N PRO A 8 31.53 26.47 54.37
CA PRO A 8 31.13 25.17 53.83
C PRO A 8 30.65 25.33 52.41
N THR A 9 31.33 24.67 51.48
CA THR A 9 30.96 24.55 50.07
C THR A 9 29.72 23.65 50.00
N VAL A 10 28.55 24.24 49.75
CA VAL A 10 27.32 23.50 49.41
C VAL A 10 27.48 22.98 47.98
N MET A 11 27.74 21.68 47.87
CA MET A 11 27.78 20.98 46.61
C MET A 11 26.34 20.77 46.14
N ALA A 12 25.86 21.66 45.26
CA ALA A 12 24.59 21.49 44.57
C ALA A 12 24.73 20.31 43.58
N VAL A 13 24.19 19.16 43.97
CA VAL A 13 24.02 18.01 43.06
C VAL A 13 22.91 18.37 42.08
N LEU A 14 23.29 18.80 40.88
CA LEU A 14 22.38 19.03 39.78
C LEU A 14 21.92 17.65 39.26
N PHE A 15 20.75 17.18 39.68
CA PHE A 15 20.08 16.06 39.05
C PHE A 15 19.64 16.51 37.64
N ILE A 16 20.48 16.21 36.68
CA ILE A 16 20.05 16.25 35.27
C ILE A 16 19.11 15.05 35.09
N LEU A 17 17.80 15.29 35.18
CA LEU A 17 16.83 14.33 34.64
C LEU A 17 17.06 14.31 33.11
N SER A 18 17.93 13.40 32.67
CA SER A 18 17.98 12.98 31.30
C SER A 18 16.67 12.25 31.00
N CYS A 19 15.71 12.95 30.43
CA CYS A 19 14.54 12.34 29.85
C CYS A 19 15.01 11.57 28.59
N ASN A 20 15.43 10.32 28.79
CA ASN A 20 15.77 9.43 27.73
C ASN A 20 14.46 9.06 27.01
N ARG A 21 14.18 9.70 25.90
CA ARG A 21 12.98 9.50 25.05
C ARG A 21 12.99 8.17 24.28
N ASN A 22 13.79 7.20 24.68
CA ASN A 22 14.00 5.95 23.93
C ASN A 22 13.62 4.68 24.73
N ASP A 23 12.75 4.80 25.74
CA ASP A 23 12.32 3.65 26.56
C ASP A 23 10.99 3.02 26.06
N ASP A 24 10.56 3.27 24.83
CA ASP A 24 9.56 2.42 24.23
C ASP A 24 10.20 1.06 23.87
N PRO A 25 9.69 -0.05 24.43
CA PRO A 25 10.20 -1.36 24.06
C PRO A 25 10.08 -1.55 22.54
N PRO A 26 11.10 -2.09 21.87
CA PRO A 26 11.19 -2.18 20.42
C PRO A 26 10.11 -3.06 19.74
N GLY A 27 9.00 -3.32 20.43
CA GLY A 27 7.90 -4.15 19.96
C GLY A 27 6.55 -3.44 19.73
N ASN A 28 6.40 -2.15 20.09
CA ASN A 28 5.09 -1.47 20.08
C ASN A 28 4.85 -0.50 18.92
N VAL A 29 5.76 -0.45 17.95
CA VAL A 29 5.58 0.40 16.76
C VAL A 29 4.46 -0.20 15.90
N PRO A 30 3.42 0.56 15.56
CA PRO A 30 2.37 0.09 14.65
C PRO A 30 2.94 -0.26 13.28
N LYS A 31 2.42 -1.34 12.69
CA LYS A 31 2.72 -1.73 11.32
C LYS A 31 1.42 -1.93 10.56
N ALA A 32 1.13 -1.04 9.62
CA ALA A 32 -0.09 -1.07 8.82
C ALA A 32 -0.05 -2.20 7.79
N ASN A 33 -1.07 -3.02 7.76
CA ASN A 33 -1.28 -3.99 6.68
C ASN A 33 -2.75 -4.43 6.62
N PHE A 34 -3.21 -4.81 5.42
CA PHE A 34 -4.56 -5.34 5.21
C PHE A 34 -4.62 -6.25 4.00
N SER A 35 -5.63 -7.10 3.94
CA SER A 35 -6.05 -7.84 2.75
C SER A 35 -7.43 -7.37 2.30
N ILE A 36 -7.77 -7.65 1.05
CA ILE A 36 -9.04 -7.29 0.42
C ILE A 36 -9.66 -8.51 -0.25
N SER A 37 -11.00 -8.56 -0.25
CA SER A 37 -11.75 -9.59 -0.94
C SER A 37 -13.05 -9.02 -1.51
N GLY A 38 -13.64 -9.71 -2.50
CA GLY A 38 -14.91 -9.31 -3.12
C GLY A 38 -14.76 -8.22 -4.19
N TYR A 39 -13.57 -7.94 -4.71
CA TYR A 39 -13.31 -6.91 -5.72
C TYR A 39 -13.35 -7.41 -7.18
N ASP A 40 -13.59 -8.72 -7.40
CA ASP A 40 -13.58 -9.35 -8.72
C ASP A 40 -14.92 -9.23 -9.46
N ALA A 41 -15.65 -8.15 -9.24
CA ALA A 41 -16.95 -7.91 -9.85
C ALA A 41 -17.06 -6.49 -10.41
N ALA A 42 -17.91 -6.32 -11.46
CA ALA A 42 -18.28 -5.00 -11.92
C ALA A 42 -19.02 -4.21 -10.84
N ALA A 43 -18.89 -2.88 -10.88
CA ALA A 43 -19.69 -2.02 -10.01
C ALA A 43 -21.21 -2.14 -10.32
N PRO A 44 -22.08 -2.02 -9.29
CA PRO A 44 -21.74 -1.78 -7.91
C PRO A 44 -21.15 -3.02 -7.22
N CYS A 45 -20.00 -2.86 -6.58
CA CYS A 45 -19.22 -3.95 -5.99
C CYS A 45 -18.96 -3.70 -4.50
N THR A 46 -19.29 -4.68 -3.66
CA THR A 46 -18.99 -4.61 -2.23
C THR A 46 -17.66 -5.28 -1.93
N VAL A 47 -16.71 -4.50 -1.43
CA VAL A 47 -15.38 -4.97 -1.06
C VAL A 47 -15.27 -5.07 0.46
N THR A 48 -14.69 -6.16 0.94
CA THR A 48 -14.41 -6.38 2.36
C THR A 48 -12.92 -6.18 2.63
N PHE A 49 -12.63 -5.39 3.65
CA PHE A 49 -11.27 -5.10 4.10
C PHE A 49 -10.99 -5.85 5.40
N ILE A 50 -9.91 -6.63 5.40
CA ILE A 50 -9.47 -7.42 6.55
C ILE A 50 -8.17 -6.79 7.04
N ASN A 51 -8.24 -6.18 8.21
CA ASN A 51 -7.08 -5.59 8.86
C ASN A 51 -6.17 -6.70 9.43
N VAL A 52 -4.90 -6.64 9.07
CA VAL A 52 -3.84 -7.52 9.60
C VAL A 52 -2.66 -6.70 10.12
N SER A 53 -2.95 -5.47 10.58
CA SER A 53 -1.95 -4.58 11.18
C SER A 53 -1.52 -5.06 12.55
N GLU A 54 -0.27 -4.78 12.91
CA GLU A 54 0.31 -5.12 14.21
C GLU A 54 0.39 -3.86 15.10
N ASN A 55 0.27 -4.02 16.43
CA ASN A 55 0.43 -2.97 17.46
C ASN A 55 -0.45 -1.73 17.24
N ALA A 56 -1.60 -1.88 16.60
CA ALA A 56 -2.53 -0.80 16.28
C ALA A 56 -3.75 -0.81 17.20
N THR A 57 -4.17 0.36 17.67
CA THR A 57 -5.35 0.56 18.52
C THR A 57 -6.44 1.38 17.84
N SER A 58 -6.10 2.10 16.75
CA SER A 58 -7.08 2.86 15.95
C SER A 58 -6.75 2.81 14.47
N TYR A 59 -7.78 2.98 13.66
CA TYR A 59 -7.77 2.76 12.22
C TYR A 59 -8.42 3.94 11.50
N GLN A 60 -7.86 4.31 10.35
CA GLN A 60 -8.44 5.31 9.48
C GLN A 60 -8.27 4.85 8.03
N TRP A 61 -9.39 4.54 7.40
CA TRP A 61 -9.46 4.09 6.02
C TRP A 61 -9.84 5.22 5.09
N SER A 62 -9.26 5.21 3.89
CA SER A 62 -9.71 5.95 2.72
C SER A 62 -9.82 4.97 1.56
N PHE A 63 -10.97 4.96 0.88
CA PHE A 63 -11.27 3.97 -0.16
C PHE A 63 -10.94 4.46 -1.58
N GLY A 64 -10.46 5.71 -1.70
CA GLY A 64 -10.01 6.26 -2.99
C GLY A 64 -11.11 6.89 -3.84
N ASP A 65 -12.38 6.77 -3.45
CA ASP A 65 -13.55 7.38 -4.10
C ASP A 65 -14.17 8.51 -3.25
N GLY A 66 -13.49 8.92 -2.17
CA GLY A 66 -13.97 9.89 -1.18
C GLY A 66 -14.59 9.23 0.06
N GLY A 67 -14.90 7.92 0.02
CA GLY A 67 -15.38 7.15 1.16
C GLY A 67 -14.29 6.94 2.21
N THR A 68 -14.68 6.90 3.50
CA THR A 68 -13.78 6.67 4.64
C THR A 68 -14.43 5.77 5.69
N SER A 69 -13.61 5.16 6.57
CA SER A 69 -14.07 4.39 7.73
C SER A 69 -13.06 4.42 8.86
N VAL A 70 -13.53 4.20 10.10
CA VAL A 70 -12.68 4.00 11.29
C VAL A 70 -12.82 2.61 11.90
N GLN A 71 -13.61 1.74 11.28
CA GLN A 71 -13.81 0.37 11.73
C GLN A 71 -12.52 -0.45 11.52
N SER A 72 -12.31 -1.46 12.36
CA SER A 72 -11.16 -2.36 12.22
C SER A 72 -11.21 -3.14 10.89
N ASN A 73 -12.37 -3.68 10.54
CA ASN A 73 -12.59 -4.47 9.32
C ASN A 73 -13.83 -3.95 8.60
N PRO A 74 -13.73 -2.86 7.81
CA PRO A 74 -14.87 -2.28 7.13
C PRO A 74 -15.25 -3.06 5.87
N THR A 75 -16.48 -2.80 5.41
CA THR A 75 -16.91 -3.05 4.04
C THR A 75 -17.16 -1.71 3.34
N HIS A 76 -16.98 -1.66 2.02
CA HIS A 76 -17.26 -0.47 1.22
C HIS A 76 -17.85 -0.87 -0.13
N VAL A 77 -18.78 -0.04 -0.65
CA VAL A 77 -19.44 -0.26 -1.94
C VAL A 77 -18.88 0.73 -2.95
N TYR A 78 -18.20 0.23 -3.97
CA TYR A 78 -17.81 1.04 -5.13
C TYR A 78 -18.95 1.11 -6.12
N ALA A 79 -19.47 2.30 -6.36
CA ALA A 79 -20.61 2.52 -7.26
C ALA A 79 -20.23 2.51 -8.74
N SER A 80 -18.95 2.66 -9.08
CA SER A 80 -18.44 2.72 -10.46
C SER A 80 -17.22 1.83 -10.64
N ASN A 81 -17.04 1.32 -11.86
CA ASN A 81 -15.80 0.69 -12.25
C ASN A 81 -14.68 1.73 -12.24
N GLY A 82 -13.47 1.32 -11.84
CA GLY A 82 -12.31 2.20 -11.78
C GLY A 82 -11.16 1.61 -10.99
N SER A 83 -10.08 2.37 -10.94
CA SER A 83 -8.91 2.07 -10.10
C SER A 83 -8.91 3.00 -8.90
N TYR A 84 -8.86 2.43 -7.71
CA TYR A 84 -8.99 3.16 -6.44
C TYR A 84 -7.75 2.97 -5.59
N LEU A 85 -7.17 4.08 -5.13
CA LEU A 85 -6.05 4.06 -4.19
C LEU A 85 -6.57 3.94 -2.76
N LEU A 86 -6.48 2.76 -2.22
CA LEU A 86 -6.83 2.45 -0.84
C LEU A 86 -5.73 2.91 0.11
N LYS A 87 -6.09 3.51 1.23
CA LYS A 87 -5.13 3.87 2.28
C LYS A 87 -5.67 3.43 3.63
N LEU A 88 -4.84 2.73 4.39
CA LEU A 88 -5.04 2.48 5.81
C LEU A 88 -3.96 3.22 6.59
N LYS A 89 -4.36 4.12 7.48
CA LYS A 89 -3.51 4.67 8.54
C LYS A 89 -3.89 4.00 9.86
N VAL A 90 -2.88 3.52 10.58
CA VAL A 90 -3.05 2.95 11.91
C VAL A 90 -2.28 3.76 12.94
N THR A 91 -2.78 3.79 14.17
CA THR A 91 -2.12 4.44 15.31
C THR A 91 -2.12 3.49 16.49
N GLY A 92 -1.06 3.48 17.25
CA GLY A 92 -0.87 2.70 18.47
C GLY A 92 0.08 3.40 19.44
N PRO A 93 0.46 2.76 20.55
CA PRO A 93 1.29 3.37 21.58
C PRO A 93 2.65 3.89 21.07
N GLY A 94 3.26 3.19 20.12
CA GLY A 94 4.56 3.54 19.52
C GLY A 94 4.48 4.50 18.32
N GLY A 95 3.33 5.13 18.03
CA GLY A 95 3.19 6.08 16.94
C GLY A 95 2.14 5.71 15.90
N SER A 96 2.39 5.97 14.62
CA SER A 96 1.48 5.64 13.52
C SER A 96 2.23 5.12 12.30
N ASP A 97 1.54 4.31 11.50
CA ASP A 97 2.01 3.82 10.21
C ASP A 97 0.88 3.87 9.15
N SER A 98 1.24 3.78 7.87
CA SER A 98 0.26 3.80 6.78
C SER A 98 0.69 2.88 5.65
N VAL A 99 -0.30 2.18 5.08
CA VAL A 99 -0.13 1.36 3.88
C VAL A 99 -1.17 1.77 2.84
N CYS A 100 -0.77 1.71 1.57
CA CYS A 100 -1.69 1.91 0.45
C CYS A 100 -1.67 0.72 -0.49
N LYS A 101 -2.82 0.47 -1.11
CA LYS A 101 -2.98 -0.55 -2.13
C LYS A 101 -3.88 0.00 -3.23
N LEU A 102 -3.51 -0.23 -4.48
CA LEU A 102 -4.35 0.11 -5.62
C LEU A 102 -5.22 -1.11 -5.96
N VAL A 103 -6.52 -0.91 -6.12
CA VAL A 103 -7.47 -1.96 -6.53
C VAL A 103 -8.23 -1.53 -7.78
N ALA A 104 -8.42 -2.45 -8.72
CA ALA A 104 -9.29 -2.26 -9.86
C ALA A 104 -10.65 -2.91 -9.58
N ILE A 105 -11.72 -2.13 -9.67
CA ILE A 105 -13.11 -2.59 -9.61
C ILE A 105 -13.61 -2.70 -11.04
N GLU A 106 -13.75 -3.94 -11.51
CA GLU A 106 -14.19 -4.22 -12.87
C GLU A 106 -14.76 -5.64 -12.96
N ALA A 107 -15.57 -5.91 -13.98
CA ALA A 107 -16.04 -7.26 -14.25
C ALA A 107 -14.84 -8.19 -14.49
N PRO A 108 -14.88 -9.43 -14.00
CA PRO A 108 -13.90 -10.42 -14.40
C PRO A 108 -13.91 -10.55 -15.93
N PRO A 109 -12.73 -10.66 -16.55
CA PRO A 109 -12.64 -10.77 -17.99
C PRO A 109 -13.32 -12.06 -18.46
N PRO A 110 -13.88 -12.07 -19.68
CA PRO A 110 -14.32 -13.30 -20.30
C PRO A 110 -13.19 -14.33 -20.31
N THR A 111 -13.52 -15.62 -20.15
CA THR A 111 -12.53 -16.71 -20.08
C THR A 111 -11.64 -16.85 -21.32
N ASN A 112 -12.03 -16.23 -22.44
CA ASN A 112 -11.30 -16.23 -23.71
C ASN A 112 -10.53 -14.92 -23.95
N LYS A 113 -10.42 -14.03 -22.98
CA LYS A 113 -9.74 -12.74 -23.10
C LYS A 113 -8.53 -12.61 -22.18
N SER A 114 -7.51 -11.91 -22.67
CA SER A 114 -6.38 -11.49 -21.85
C SER A 114 -6.84 -10.49 -20.80
N ALA A 115 -6.33 -10.63 -19.58
CA ALA A 115 -6.60 -9.69 -18.52
C ALA A 115 -5.51 -9.70 -17.48
N PHE A 116 -5.36 -8.59 -16.80
CA PHE A 116 -4.44 -8.46 -15.67
C PHE A 116 -5.01 -7.57 -14.57
N SER A 117 -4.59 -7.86 -13.36
CA SER A 117 -4.72 -6.96 -12.21
C SER A 117 -3.35 -6.41 -11.84
N TYR A 118 -3.32 -5.35 -11.05
CA TYR A 118 -2.09 -4.76 -10.57
C TYR A 118 -2.27 -4.21 -9.17
N PHE A 119 -1.14 -4.06 -8.50
CA PHE A 119 -1.12 -3.78 -7.08
C PHE A 119 0.13 -2.96 -6.72
N ALA A 120 -0.06 -1.82 -6.06
CA ALA A 120 1.02 -0.97 -5.58
C ALA A 120 1.03 -0.94 -4.04
N GLU A 121 2.21 -1.07 -3.44
CA GLU A 121 2.34 -1.12 -1.98
C GLU A 121 2.79 0.21 -1.34
N LYS A 122 2.87 1.29 -2.10
CA LYS A 122 3.35 2.58 -1.61
C LYS A 122 2.34 3.69 -1.79
N CYS A 123 2.16 4.51 -0.76
CA CYS A 123 1.12 5.53 -0.69
C CYS A 123 1.35 6.77 -1.56
N ILE A 124 2.56 7.22 -1.78
CA ILE A 124 2.87 8.50 -2.46
C ILE A 124 4.29 8.49 -2.99
N GLY A 125 4.47 9.02 -4.18
CA GLY A 125 5.75 9.35 -4.78
C GLY A 125 6.51 8.16 -5.38
N ALA A 126 7.13 8.42 -6.51
CA ALA A 126 8.09 7.52 -7.13
C ALA A 126 9.42 7.48 -6.32
N PRO A 127 10.18 6.39 -6.35
CA PRO A 127 9.88 5.16 -7.10
C PRO A 127 8.82 4.30 -6.41
N VAL A 128 7.91 3.74 -7.21
CA VAL A 128 6.89 2.81 -6.72
C VAL A 128 7.00 1.46 -7.44
N GLY A 129 7.03 0.38 -6.65
CA GLY A 129 6.95 -0.99 -7.17
C GLY A 129 5.50 -1.38 -7.39
N ILE A 130 5.16 -1.83 -8.59
CA ILE A 130 3.83 -2.36 -8.91
C ILE A 130 3.97 -3.82 -9.30
N SER A 131 3.23 -4.68 -8.60
CA SER A 131 3.07 -6.08 -8.94
C SER A 131 1.92 -6.24 -9.93
N PHE A 132 2.19 -6.86 -11.06
CA PHE A 132 1.18 -7.19 -12.06
C PHE A 132 0.88 -8.68 -11.99
N LYS A 133 -0.39 -9.04 -12.14
CA LYS A 133 -0.82 -10.43 -12.09
C LYS A 133 -1.71 -10.75 -13.27
N THR A 134 -1.39 -11.82 -13.97
CA THR A 134 -2.24 -12.40 -15.00
C THR A 134 -3.50 -12.98 -14.37
N VAL A 135 -4.67 -12.49 -14.76
CA VAL A 135 -5.95 -12.93 -14.20
C VAL A 135 -6.42 -14.24 -14.86
N ASN A 136 -6.29 -14.37 -16.19
CA ASN A 136 -6.73 -15.58 -16.88
C ASN A 136 -5.70 -16.73 -16.69
N PRO A 137 -6.08 -17.85 -16.06
CA PRO A 137 -5.15 -18.96 -15.82
C PRO A 137 -4.72 -19.68 -17.12
N LEU A 138 -5.48 -19.56 -18.18
CA LEU A 138 -5.19 -20.17 -19.49
C LEU A 138 -4.23 -19.34 -20.34
N SER A 139 -3.83 -18.15 -19.89
CA SER A 139 -2.89 -17.29 -20.59
C SER A 139 -1.50 -17.91 -20.69
N THR A 140 -0.97 -18.00 -21.92
CA THR A 140 0.39 -18.44 -22.24
C THR A 140 1.09 -17.39 -23.09
N ASN A 141 2.40 -17.51 -23.30
CA ASN A 141 3.20 -16.60 -24.15
C ASN A 141 2.93 -15.12 -23.83
N THR A 142 3.01 -14.79 -22.52
CA THR A 142 2.73 -13.45 -22.00
C THR A 142 3.80 -12.46 -22.40
N VAL A 143 3.39 -11.26 -22.81
CA VAL A 143 4.27 -10.12 -23.09
C VAL A 143 3.65 -8.88 -22.50
N TRP A 144 4.44 -8.15 -21.74
CA TRP A 144 4.09 -6.87 -21.14
C TRP A 144 4.90 -5.74 -21.77
N ASP A 145 4.23 -4.62 -22.07
CA ASP A 145 4.83 -3.34 -22.42
C ASP A 145 4.34 -2.32 -21.40
N PHE A 146 5.27 -1.73 -20.64
CA PHE A 146 4.96 -0.81 -19.55
C PHE A 146 4.99 0.67 -19.97
N GLY A 147 5.07 0.95 -21.28
CA GLY A 147 5.06 2.31 -21.79
C GLY A 147 6.33 3.12 -21.49
N ASN A 148 7.35 2.48 -20.95
CA ASN A 148 8.65 3.06 -20.60
C ASN A 148 9.81 2.45 -21.42
N GLY A 149 9.49 1.74 -22.51
CA GLY A 149 10.46 1.02 -23.34
C GLY A 149 10.90 -0.32 -22.77
N ILE A 150 10.35 -0.77 -21.66
CA ILE A 150 10.67 -2.06 -21.03
C ILE A 150 9.61 -3.08 -21.43
N LEU A 151 10.08 -4.18 -22.05
CA LEU A 151 9.25 -5.36 -22.31
C LEU A 151 9.59 -6.43 -21.25
N ASN A 152 8.56 -7.17 -20.82
CA ASN A 152 8.71 -8.25 -19.88
C ASN A 152 7.87 -9.46 -20.32
N VAL A 153 8.42 -10.66 -20.16
CA VAL A 153 7.75 -11.92 -20.56
C VAL A 153 7.37 -12.78 -19.35
N ASN A 154 7.69 -12.33 -18.15
CA ASN A 154 7.26 -13.02 -16.94
C ASN A 154 5.74 -12.98 -16.82
N ARG A 155 5.14 -14.04 -16.29
CA ARG A 155 3.69 -14.12 -16.13
C ARG A 155 3.16 -13.03 -15.19
N ASP A 156 3.82 -12.83 -14.07
CA ASP A 156 3.41 -11.92 -13.00
C ASP A 156 4.63 -11.04 -12.60
N PRO A 157 4.95 -10.00 -13.40
CA PRO A 157 6.12 -9.18 -13.17
C PRO A 157 5.91 -8.14 -12.05
N ILE A 158 7.02 -7.74 -11.41
CA ILE A 158 7.08 -6.57 -10.53
C ILE A 158 7.92 -5.52 -11.24
N ILE A 159 7.37 -4.33 -11.43
CA ILE A 159 8.04 -3.22 -12.15
C ILE A 159 8.11 -2.01 -11.24
N GLN A 160 9.28 -1.36 -11.22
CA GLN A 160 9.47 -0.07 -10.55
C GLN A 160 9.22 1.08 -11.53
N PHE A 161 8.33 1.99 -11.15
CA PHE A 161 8.13 3.26 -11.84
C PHE A 161 8.87 4.36 -11.06
N LEU A 162 9.84 4.98 -11.72
CA LEU A 162 10.78 5.92 -11.09
C LEU A 162 10.22 7.35 -11.02
N LEU A 163 9.28 7.69 -11.87
CA LEU A 163 8.70 9.03 -11.99
C LEU A 163 7.18 8.97 -11.86
N PRO A 164 6.55 10.01 -11.28
CA PRO A 164 5.11 10.18 -11.38
C PRO A 164 4.66 10.36 -12.84
N GLY A 165 3.43 9.98 -13.13
CA GLY A 165 2.84 10.15 -14.46
C GLY A 165 1.91 9.03 -14.87
N ASP A 166 1.35 9.17 -16.08
CA ASP A 166 0.47 8.18 -16.67
C ASP A 166 1.26 7.20 -17.53
N TYR A 167 1.12 5.92 -17.24
CA TYR A 167 1.78 4.84 -17.96
C TYR A 167 0.76 3.97 -18.69
N THR A 168 0.95 3.82 -19.99
CA THR A 168 0.11 2.93 -20.82
C THR A 168 0.67 1.52 -20.76
N ILE A 169 0.00 0.64 -20.04
CA ILE A 169 0.39 -0.76 -19.89
C ILE A 169 -0.35 -1.59 -20.93
N LYS A 170 0.41 -2.32 -21.76
CA LYS A 170 -0.14 -3.31 -22.71
C LYS A 170 0.25 -4.70 -22.25
N TYR A 171 -0.73 -5.55 -22.12
CA TYR A 171 -0.55 -6.97 -21.82
C TYR A 171 -1.09 -7.81 -22.95
N SER A 172 -0.23 -8.63 -23.53
CA SER A 172 -0.59 -9.59 -24.60
C SER A 172 -0.37 -11.01 -24.10
N SER A 173 -1.32 -11.89 -24.36
CA SER A 173 -1.16 -13.33 -24.11
C SER A 173 -1.83 -14.16 -25.19
N GLN A 174 -1.56 -15.46 -25.21
CA GLN A 174 -2.28 -16.44 -26.02
C GLN A 174 -3.22 -17.24 -25.14
N ILE A 175 -4.47 -17.38 -25.58
CA ILE A 175 -5.48 -18.21 -24.95
C ILE A 175 -6.03 -19.13 -26.03
N ASN A 176 -5.89 -20.44 -25.84
CA ASN A 176 -6.27 -21.43 -26.85
C ASN A 176 -5.62 -21.18 -28.23
N GLY A 177 -4.35 -20.72 -28.23
CA GLY A 177 -3.60 -20.43 -29.45
C GLY A 177 -3.90 -19.07 -30.12
N VAL A 178 -4.92 -18.35 -29.67
CA VAL A 178 -5.28 -17.03 -30.18
C VAL A 178 -4.61 -15.94 -29.32
N ARG A 179 -3.90 -15.01 -29.97
CA ARG A 179 -3.30 -13.86 -29.29
C ARG A 179 -4.36 -12.79 -29.04
N ASP A 180 -4.40 -12.31 -27.83
CA ASP A 180 -5.25 -11.20 -27.41
C ASP A 180 -4.40 -10.16 -26.64
N THR A 181 -4.83 -8.90 -26.68
CA THR A 181 -4.09 -7.79 -26.05
C THR A 181 -5.06 -6.87 -25.33
N VAL A 182 -4.73 -6.52 -24.09
CA VAL A 182 -5.45 -5.53 -23.30
C VAL A 182 -4.52 -4.36 -22.98
N THR A 183 -5.07 -3.15 -22.99
CA THR A 183 -4.35 -1.90 -22.68
C THR A 183 -5.05 -1.18 -21.56
N ARG A 184 -4.28 -0.70 -20.59
CA ARG A 184 -4.75 0.15 -19.48
C ARG A 184 -3.79 1.29 -19.22
N ILE A 185 -4.33 2.42 -18.75
CA ILE A 185 -3.52 3.54 -18.22
C ILE A 185 -3.50 3.43 -16.71
N ILE A 186 -2.29 3.47 -16.15
CA ILE A 186 -2.06 3.49 -14.71
C ILE A 186 -1.41 4.82 -14.35
N GLN A 187 -2.00 5.54 -13.41
CA GLN A 187 -1.46 6.78 -12.90
C GLN A 187 -0.57 6.52 -11.69
N ILE A 188 0.67 6.97 -11.76
CA ILE A 188 1.64 6.99 -10.66
C ILE A 188 1.67 8.41 -10.08
N LEU A 189 1.35 8.54 -8.80
CA LEU A 189 1.24 9.83 -8.10
C LEU A 189 2.57 10.24 -7.43
#